data_41cededd66b4b8d4fd0c7d146a51f8a8
#
_entry.id   41cededd66b4b8d4fd0c7d146a51f8a8
#
_cell.length_a   1.000
_cell.length_b   1.000
_cell.length_c   1.000
_cell.angle_alpha   90.00
_cell.angle_beta   90.00
_cell.angle_gamma   90.00
#
_symmetry.space_group_name_H-M   'P 1'
#
loop_
_entity.id
_entity.type
_entity.pdbx_description
1 polymer ?
#
loop_
_entity_poly.entity_id
_entity_poly.type
_entity_poly.pdbx_seq_one_letter_code
_entity_poly.pdbx_strand_id
1 'polypeptide(L)'
;MSGIKALKIGDLVLQRPVIQGGMGVGISLHKLAGAVAASGGMGLISTAQIGFREPDFKTNFVEANLRAIRREMQKAREIAPKGAIGFNIMVATKHYDLWVKEAIKCGADAIVSGAGLPVRLPEYAQAAYEEMKAGIADAKENCEEFCKQAVKKVKLAPIVSSAKSAQVICRLWDRKYKQVPDFVVVEGPLAGGHLGFSREELAE
;
A
#
# COMPACT_ATOMS: atom_id res chain seq x y z
N MET A 1 -31.84 -8.23 0.03
CA MET A 1 -30.59 -8.41 0.80
C MET A 1 -30.33 -7.10 1.50
N SER A 2 -30.42 -7.04 2.83
CA SER A 2 -30.14 -5.85 3.63
C SER A 2 -28.68 -5.48 3.43
N GLY A 3 -28.44 -4.35 2.76
CA GLY A 3 -27.14 -4.02 2.22
C GLY A 3 -26.11 -3.75 3.31
N ILE A 4 -25.03 -4.49 3.29
CA ILE A 4 -23.81 -4.11 3.99
C ILE A 4 -23.45 -2.70 3.52
N LYS A 5 -23.28 -1.76 4.46
CA LYS A 5 -22.98 -0.37 4.14
C LYS A 5 -21.58 -0.26 3.51
N ALA A 6 -21.44 0.56 2.48
CA ALA A 6 -20.14 0.87 1.89
C ALA A 6 -19.19 1.50 2.92
N LEU A 7 -17.91 1.15 2.86
CA LEU A 7 -16.89 1.74 3.70
C LEU A 7 -16.28 2.97 2.98
N LYS A 8 -16.28 4.10 3.66
CA LYS A 8 -15.65 5.33 3.17
C LYS A 8 -14.34 5.60 3.90
N ILE A 9 -13.27 5.81 3.14
CA ILE A 9 -11.94 6.18 3.63
C ILE A 9 -11.56 7.49 2.92
N GLY A 10 -11.99 8.61 3.48
CA GLY A 10 -11.92 9.90 2.79
C GLY A 10 -12.76 9.87 1.51
N ASP A 11 -12.11 10.11 0.37
CA ASP A 11 -12.69 10.06 -0.98
C ASP A 11 -12.77 8.63 -1.57
N LEU A 12 -12.06 7.67 -0.98
CA LEU A 12 -12.11 6.27 -1.41
C LEU A 12 -13.35 5.57 -0.85
N VAL A 13 -14.13 4.95 -1.72
CA VAL A 13 -15.36 4.24 -1.35
C VAL A 13 -15.25 2.78 -1.76
N LEU A 14 -15.33 1.88 -0.78
CA LEU A 14 -15.44 0.45 -1.01
C LEU A 14 -16.91 0.06 -0.92
N GLN A 15 -17.46 -0.46 -2.01
CA GLN A 15 -18.85 -0.91 -2.06
C GLN A 15 -19.10 -2.09 -1.12
N ARG A 16 -18.07 -2.89 -0.88
CA ARG A 16 -18.03 -3.94 0.12
C ARG A 16 -16.92 -3.60 1.14
N PRO A 17 -17.21 -3.56 2.45
CA PRO A 17 -16.23 -3.18 3.48
C PRO A 17 -15.27 -4.35 3.77
N VAL A 18 -14.57 -4.79 2.72
CA VAL A 18 -13.58 -5.88 2.78
C VAL A 18 -12.26 -5.38 2.22
N ILE A 19 -11.21 -5.55 3.00
CA ILE A 19 -9.83 -5.30 2.58
C ILE A 19 -9.08 -6.62 2.68
N GLN A 20 -8.58 -7.13 1.55
CA GLN A 20 -7.84 -8.38 1.52
C GLN A 20 -6.43 -8.15 2.06
N GLY A 21 -5.97 -8.99 2.99
CA GLY A 21 -4.64 -8.94 3.55
C GLY A 21 -3.54 -9.28 2.54
N GLY A 22 -2.41 -8.60 2.63
CA GLY A 22 -1.24 -8.90 1.79
C GLY A 22 -0.51 -10.14 2.27
N MET A 23 -0.41 -11.15 1.42
CA MET A 23 0.31 -12.41 1.68
C MET A 23 1.48 -12.54 0.71
N GLY A 24 2.69 -12.60 1.25
CA GLY A 24 3.92 -12.95 0.51
C GLY A 24 4.18 -14.47 0.61
N VAL A 25 5.04 -15.07 -0.16
CA VAL A 25 5.61 -14.59 -1.42
C VAL A 25 4.76 -15.13 -2.56
N GLY A 26 4.36 -14.26 -3.49
CA GLY A 26 3.67 -14.71 -4.70
C GLY A 26 2.20 -15.11 -4.55
N ILE A 27 1.58 -14.93 -3.36
CA ILE A 27 0.15 -15.22 -3.12
C ILE A 27 -0.70 -14.01 -3.50
N SER A 28 -0.52 -12.87 -2.82
CA SER A 28 -1.26 -11.64 -3.11
C SER A 28 -0.61 -10.88 -4.26
N LEU A 29 -0.90 -11.31 -5.49
CA LEU A 29 -0.52 -10.65 -6.73
C LEU A 29 -1.77 -10.17 -7.49
N HIS A 30 -1.59 -9.73 -8.74
CA HIS A 30 -2.64 -9.11 -9.56
C HIS A 30 -3.95 -9.90 -9.62
N LYS A 31 -3.90 -11.24 -9.70
CA LYS A 31 -5.13 -12.05 -9.82
C LYS A 31 -6.02 -11.93 -8.59
N LEU A 32 -5.44 -12.12 -7.39
CA LEU A 32 -6.19 -12.03 -6.16
C LEU A 32 -6.61 -10.58 -5.87
N ALA A 33 -5.68 -9.65 -5.90
CA ALA A 33 -5.95 -8.24 -5.64
C ALA A 33 -6.96 -7.66 -6.63
N GLY A 34 -6.80 -7.95 -7.93
CA GLY A 34 -7.73 -7.52 -8.98
C GLY A 34 -9.13 -8.11 -8.80
N ALA A 35 -9.26 -9.40 -8.48
CA ALA A 35 -10.56 -10.03 -8.26
C ALA A 35 -11.31 -9.43 -7.06
N VAL A 36 -10.61 -9.17 -5.95
CA VAL A 36 -11.19 -8.51 -4.77
C VAL A 36 -11.62 -7.09 -5.11
N ALA A 37 -10.79 -6.34 -5.81
CA ALA A 37 -11.10 -4.97 -6.23
C ALA A 37 -12.28 -4.93 -7.20
N ALA A 38 -12.35 -5.84 -8.18
CA ALA A 38 -13.47 -5.97 -9.10
C ALA A 38 -14.79 -6.33 -8.38
N SER A 39 -14.70 -7.04 -7.24
CA SER A 39 -15.84 -7.38 -6.40
C SER A 39 -16.31 -6.23 -5.48
N GLY A 40 -15.67 -5.06 -5.54
CA GLY A 40 -16.04 -3.87 -4.76
C GLY A 40 -15.37 -3.75 -3.40
N GLY A 41 -14.42 -4.64 -3.06
CA GLY A 41 -13.53 -4.51 -1.91
C GLY A 41 -12.24 -3.77 -2.26
N MET A 42 -11.23 -3.84 -1.39
CA MET A 42 -9.86 -3.41 -1.67
C MET A 42 -8.94 -4.61 -1.77
N GLY A 43 -8.31 -4.81 -2.94
CA GLY A 43 -7.28 -5.81 -3.13
C GLY A 43 -5.90 -5.25 -2.78
N LEU A 44 -5.10 -6.00 -2.03
CA LEU A 44 -3.74 -5.61 -1.70
C LEU A 44 -2.72 -6.54 -2.37
N ILE A 45 -1.78 -5.95 -3.10
CA ILE A 45 -0.61 -6.65 -3.67
C ILE A 45 0.49 -6.65 -2.61
N SER A 46 1.08 -7.81 -2.32
CA SER A 46 2.22 -7.91 -1.40
C SER A 46 3.54 -7.66 -2.12
N THR A 47 4.35 -6.74 -1.61
CA THR A 47 5.68 -6.47 -2.15
C THR A 47 6.77 -7.43 -1.66
N ALA A 48 6.45 -8.35 -0.74
CA ALA A 48 7.41 -9.31 -0.19
C ALA A 48 8.02 -10.17 -1.30
N GLN A 49 9.26 -9.86 -1.68
CA GLN A 49 10.01 -10.50 -2.76
C GLN A 49 9.20 -10.63 -4.07
N ILE A 50 8.43 -9.61 -4.41
CA ILE A 50 7.47 -9.62 -5.53
C ILE A 50 8.13 -9.97 -6.88
N GLY A 51 9.42 -9.63 -7.03
CA GLY A 51 10.21 -9.92 -8.22
C GLY A 51 10.76 -11.35 -8.30
N PHE A 52 10.37 -12.26 -7.41
CA PHE A 52 10.95 -13.62 -7.30
C PHE A 52 10.88 -14.45 -8.60
N ARG A 53 10.00 -14.09 -9.53
CA ARG A 53 9.86 -14.74 -10.85
C ARG A 53 10.68 -14.04 -11.95
N GLU A 54 11.33 -12.92 -11.64
CA GLU A 54 12.17 -12.23 -12.61
C GLU A 54 13.46 -13.02 -12.84
N PRO A 55 13.93 -13.17 -14.09
CA PRO A 55 15.12 -13.95 -14.42
C PRO A 55 16.38 -13.47 -13.69
N ASP A 56 16.47 -12.18 -13.45
CA ASP A 56 17.60 -11.49 -12.80
C ASP A 56 17.38 -11.19 -11.31
N PHE A 57 16.37 -11.81 -10.68
CA PHE A 57 16.03 -11.53 -9.28
C PHE A 57 17.21 -11.68 -8.31
N LYS A 58 18.09 -12.68 -8.55
CA LYS A 58 19.25 -12.93 -7.68
C LYS A 58 20.39 -11.94 -7.90
N THR A 59 20.55 -11.39 -9.10
CA THR A 59 21.65 -10.54 -9.49
C THR A 59 21.28 -9.06 -9.51
N ASN A 60 20.00 -8.74 -9.73
CA ASN A 60 19.48 -7.38 -9.83
C ASN A 60 18.21 -7.22 -9.00
N PHE A 61 18.30 -7.56 -7.71
CA PHE A 61 17.17 -7.67 -6.80
C PHE A 61 16.26 -6.45 -6.77
N VAL A 62 16.84 -5.26 -6.71
CA VAL A 62 16.06 -4.01 -6.58
C VAL A 62 15.22 -3.79 -7.84
N GLU A 63 15.83 -3.78 -9.00
CA GLU A 63 15.13 -3.50 -10.25
C GLU A 63 14.12 -4.61 -10.61
N ALA A 64 14.45 -5.87 -10.31
CA ALA A 64 13.53 -6.99 -10.47
C ALA A 64 12.23 -6.77 -9.67
N ASN A 65 12.33 -6.32 -8.42
CA ASN A 65 11.16 -6.02 -7.61
C ASN A 65 10.41 -4.77 -8.11
N LEU A 66 11.10 -3.71 -8.52
CA LEU A 66 10.46 -2.50 -9.08
C LEU A 66 9.68 -2.83 -10.36
N ARG A 67 10.27 -3.59 -11.29
CA ARG A 67 9.56 -4.06 -12.49
C ARG A 67 8.33 -4.90 -12.15
N ALA A 68 8.46 -5.77 -11.15
CA ALA A 68 7.35 -6.61 -10.72
C ALA A 68 6.23 -5.78 -10.07
N ILE A 69 6.53 -4.76 -9.25
CA ILE A 69 5.53 -3.83 -8.70
C ILE A 69 4.72 -3.18 -9.83
N ARG A 70 5.40 -2.62 -10.83
CA ARG A 70 4.76 -2.01 -12.02
C ARG A 70 3.86 -3.00 -12.75
N ARG A 71 4.39 -4.15 -13.08
CA ARG A 71 3.67 -5.20 -13.82
C ARG A 71 2.46 -5.74 -13.07
N GLU A 72 2.60 -6.04 -11.78
CA GLU A 72 1.49 -6.57 -10.97
C GLU A 72 0.37 -5.54 -10.82
N MET A 73 0.71 -4.26 -10.65
CA MET A 73 -0.30 -3.19 -10.60
C MET A 73 -1.01 -3.04 -11.94
N GLN A 74 -0.28 -2.99 -13.05
CA GLN A 74 -0.88 -2.89 -14.39
C GLN A 74 -1.88 -4.03 -14.62
N LYS A 75 -1.48 -5.28 -14.38
CA LYS A 75 -2.35 -6.45 -14.54
C LYS A 75 -3.55 -6.45 -13.61
N ALA A 76 -3.40 -5.94 -12.38
CA ALA A 76 -4.51 -5.79 -11.46
C ALA A 76 -5.52 -4.73 -11.95
N ARG A 77 -5.04 -3.64 -12.56
CA ARG A 77 -5.88 -2.62 -13.18
C ARG A 77 -6.61 -3.13 -14.44
N GLU A 78 -6.02 -4.04 -15.20
CA GLU A 78 -6.71 -4.72 -16.32
C GLU A 78 -7.93 -5.52 -15.82
N ILE A 79 -7.83 -6.16 -14.64
CA ILE A 79 -8.94 -6.90 -14.01
C ILE A 79 -9.96 -5.94 -13.39
N ALA A 80 -9.52 -4.90 -12.73
CA ALA A 80 -10.34 -3.95 -11.98
C ALA A 80 -9.96 -2.49 -12.30
N PRO A 81 -10.34 -1.95 -13.47
CA PRO A 81 -9.92 -0.60 -13.90
C PRO A 81 -10.30 0.52 -12.94
N LYS A 82 -11.44 0.38 -12.25
CA LYS A 82 -11.97 1.35 -11.27
C LYS A 82 -11.99 0.81 -9.85
N GLY A 83 -11.49 -0.40 -9.63
CA GLY A 83 -11.46 -1.03 -8.31
C GLY A 83 -10.39 -0.43 -7.40
N ALA A 84 -10.57 -0.57 -6.09
CA ALA A 84 -9.58 -0.14 -5.11
C ALA A 84 -8.44 -1.16 -5.03
N ILE A 85 -7.22 -0.74 -5.40
CA ILE A 85 -6.02 -1.59 -5.40
C ILE A 85 -4.92 -0.88 -4.62
N GLY A 86 -4.39 -1.54 -3.60
CA GLY A 86 -3.28 -1.04 -2.80
C GLY A 86 -2.12 -2.02 -2.74
N PHE A 87 -1.12 -1.64 -1.96
CA PHE A 87 0.02 -2.50 -1.66
C PHE A 87 0.16 -2.72 -0.16
N ASN A 88 0.52 -3.94 0.21
CA ASN A 88 1.01 -4.28 1.54
C ASN A 88 2.54 -4.30 1.50
N ILE A 89 3.18 -3.47 2.33
CA ILE A 89 4.63 -3.26 2.33
C ILE A 89 5.15 -3.39 3.76
N MET A 90 6.06 -4.35 4.00
CA MET A 90 6.66 -4.54 5.31
C MET A 90 7.76 -3.51 5.57
N VAL A 91 7.67 -2.82 6.72
CA VAL A 91 8.67 -1.82 7.17
C VAL A 91 10.08 -2.43 7.29
N ALA A 92 10.15 -3.67 7.78
CA ALA A 92 11.42 -4.37 8.01
C ALA A 92 12.17 -4.78 6.72
N THR A 93 11.59 -4.57 5.54
CA THR A 93 12.25 -4.92 4.28
C THR A 93 13.34 -3.92 3.91
N LYS A 94 14.45 -4.42 3.35
CA LYS A 94 15.42 -3.55 2.69
C LYS A 94 14.74 -2.76 1.57
N HIS A 95 15.16 -1.51 1.38
CA HIS A 95 14.61 -0.63 0.33
C HIS A 95 13.10 -0.34 0.47
N TYR A 96 12.59 -0.32 1.70
CA TYR A 96 11.20 -0.01 2.01
C TYR A 96 10.73 1.28 1.33
N ASP A 97 11.55 2.31 1.36
CA ASP A 97 11.32 3.60 0.71
C ASP A 97 11.10 3.48 -0.79
N LEU A 98 11.92 2.66 -1.48
CA LEU A 98 11.79 2.44 -2.92
C LEU A 98 10.48 1.73 -3.26
N TRP A 99 10.09 0.71 -2.47
CA TRP A 99 8.84 0.00 -2.69
C TRP A 99 7.62 0.90 -2.50
N VAL A 100 7.63 1.75 -1.47
CA VAL A 100 6.56 2.73 -1.23
C VAL A 100 6.45 3.71 -2.39
N LYS A 101 7.56 4.31 -2.80
CA LYS A 101 7.58 5.29 -3.89
C LYS A 101 7.09 4.68 -5.20
N GLU A 102 7.57 3.49 -5.55
CA GLU A 102 7.17 2.82 -6.79
C GLU A 102 5.70 2.46 -6.79
N ALA A 103 5.18 1.92 -5.68
CA ALA A 103 3.76 1.61 -5.54
C ALA A 103 2.87 2.85 -5.75
N ILE A 104 3.27 4.01 -5.21
CA ILE A 104 2.55 5.27 -5.40
C ILE A 104 2.63 5.74 -6.85
N LYS A 105 3.81 5.71 -7.47
CA LYS A 105 4.02 6.07 -8.88
C LYS A 105 3.19 5.21 -9.84
N CYS A 106 2.95 3.94 -9.48
CA CYS A 106 2.08 3.04 -10.23
C CYS A 106 0.58 3.30 -10.03
N GLY A 107 0.18 4.28 -9.22
CA GLY A 107 -1.21 4.65 -9.00
C GLY A 107 -1.94 3.76 -7.99
N ALA A 108 -1.26 3.36 -6.92
CA ALA A 108 -1.89 2.69 -5.79
C ALA A 108 -2.97 3.57 -5.14
N ASP A 109 -4.08 2.96 -4.74
CA ASP A 109 -5.12 3.64 -3.96
C ASP A 109 -4.80 3.70 -2.48
N ALA A 110 -4.06 2.71 -1.97
CA ALA A 110 -3.63 2.63 -0.58
C ALA A 110 -2.27 1.96 -0.40
N ILE A 111 -1.54 2.37 0.64
CA ILE A 111 -0.38 1.66 1.17
C ILE A 111 -0.72 1.20 2.59
N VAL A 112 -0.73 -0.10 2.81
CA VAL A 112 -0.89 -0.73 4.12
C VAL A 112 0.47 -1.22 4.57
N SER A 113 0.95 -0.78 5.74
CA SER A 113 2.31 -1.06 6.16
C SER A 113 2.40 -1.56 7.59
N GLY A 114 3.09 -2.67 7.78
CA GLY A 114 3.29 -3.36 9.05
C GLY A 114 4.65 -4.04 9.13
N ALA A 115 4.78 -5.04 10.00
CA ALA A 115 6.07 -5.64 10.36
C ALA A 115 7.07 -4.57 10.84
N GLY A 116 6.64 -3.76 11.78
CA GLY A 116 7.26 -2.56 12.32
C GLY A 116 6.36 -1.33 12.18
N LEU A 117 6.62 -0.27 12.97
CA LEU A 117 5.88 0.98 12.87
C LEU A 117 6.34 1.80 11.67
N PRO A 118 5.44 2.16 10.72
CA PRO A 118 5.80 2.87 9.50
C PRO A 118 5.95 4.39 9.75
N VAL A 119 6.86 4.77 10.66
CA VAL A 119 7.04 6.17 11.09
C VAL A 119 7.32 7.12 9.95
N ARG A 120 8.08 6.66 8.94
CA ARG A 120 8.50 7.48 7.78
C ARG A 120 7.62 7.31 6.53
N LEU A 121 6.53 6.54 6.62
CA LEU A 121 5.66 6.31 5.45
C LEU A 121 5.14 7.62 4.81
N PRO A 122 4.68 8.64 5.58
CA PRO A 122 4.27 9.91 5.00
C PRO A 122 5.38 10.65 4.26
N GLU A 123 6.62 10.58 4.77
CA GLU A 123 7.79 11.20 4.14
C GLU A 123 8.08 10.58 2.78
N TYR A 124 8.03 9.26 2.67
CA TYR A 124 8.24 8.55 1.40
C TYR A 124 7.11 8.78 0.41
N ALA A 125 5.88 8.90 0.91
CA ALA A 125 4.74 9.27 0.06
C ALA A 125 4.90 10.68 -0.50
N GLN A 126 5.30 11.65 0.32
CA GLN A 126 5.57 13.00 -0.12
C GLN A 126 6.69 13.06 -1.16
N ALA A 127 7.80 12.34 -0.90
CA ALA A 127 8.92 12.26 -1.86
C ALA A 127 8.48 11.67 -3.21
N ALA A 128 7.61 10.65 -3.20
CA ALA A 128 7.07 10.10 -4.45
C ALA A 128 6.27 11.13 -5.25
N TYR A 129 5.45 11.95 -4.57
CA TYR A 129 4.70 13.02 -5.25
C TYR A 129 5.59 14.12 -5.80
N GLU A 130 6.66 14.46 -5.10
CA GLU A 130 7.63 15.45 -5.59
C GLU A 130 8.37 14.94 -6.82
N GLU A 131 8.81 13.67 -6.81
CA GLU A 131 9.43 13.01 -7.96
C GLU A 131 8.47 12.93 -9.16
N MET A 132 7.18 12.62 -8.93
CA MET A 132 6.16 12.61 -9.99
C MET A 132 5.93 14.02 -10.57
N LYS A 133 5.88 15.05 -9.73
CA LYS A 133 5.70 16.45 -10.19
C LYS A 133 6.90 16.93 -10.99
N ALA A 134 8.12 16.60 -10.56
CA ALA A 134 9.33 16.95 -11.29
C ALA A 134 9.34 16.28 -12.68
N GLY A 135 9.05 14.98 -12.76
CA GLY A 135 8.95 14.26 -14.04
C GLY A 135 7.85 14.82 -14.96
N ILE A 136 6.73 15.29 -14.41
CA ILE A 136 5.68 15.98 -15.19
C ILE A 136 6.18 17.35 -15.68
N ALA A 137 6.94 18.07 -14.88
CA ALA A 137 7.49 19.37 -15.28
C ALA A 137 8.48 19.23 -16.44
N ASP A 138 9.35 18.23 -16.38
CA ASP A 138 10.29 17.91 -17.46
C ASP A 138 9.58 17.43 -18.74
N ALA A 139 8.45 16.73 -18.60
CA ALA A 139 7.64 16.27 -19.73
C ALA A 139 6.74 17.37 -20.33
N LYS A 140 6.54 18.52 -19.64
CA LYS A 140 5.67 19.63 -20.07
C LYS A 140 6.11 20.31 -21.34
N GLU A 141 7.34 20.16 -21.78
CA GLU A 141 7.73 20.64 -23.10
C GLU A 141 7.02 19.93 -24.27
N ASN A 142 6.34 18.79 -24.00
CA ASN A 142 5.75 17.96 -25.06
C ASN A 142 4.30 17.47 -24.87
N CYS A 143 3.59 17.74 -23.77
CA CYS A 143 2.21 17.23 -23.63
C CYS A 143 1.36 17.96 -22.56
N GLU A 144 0.50 18.90 -22.99
CA GLU A 144 -0.44 19.64 -22.10
C GLU A 144 -1.56 18.75 -21.51
N GLU A 145 -1.90 17.65 -22.11
CA GLU A 145 -3.05 16.79 -21.73
C GLU A 145 -2.75 15.87 -20.54
N PHE A 146 -1.50 15.42 -20.40
CA PHE A 146 -1.07 14.56 -19.28
C PHE A 146 -0.94 15.33 -17.95
N CYS A 147 -0.78 16.63 -18.02
CA CYS A 147 -0.55 17.51 -16.86
C CYS A 147 -1.81 17.86 -16.05
N LYS A 148 -3.01 17.49 -16.52
CA LYS A 148 -4.30 17.82 -15.88
C LYS A 148 -4.81 16.75 -14.92
N GLN A 149 -4.23 15.55 -14.87
CA GLN A 149 -4.58 14.60 -13.83
C GLN A 149 -3.92 15.01 -12.51
N ALA A 150 -4.73 15.59 -11.62
CA ALA A 150 -4.31 15.82 -10.24
C ALA A 150 -3.75 14.49 -9.68
N VAL A 151 -2.50 14.50 -9.21
CA VAL A 151 -1.87 13.33 -8.61
C VAL A 151 -2.76 12.86 -7.46
N LYS A 152 -3.43 11.73 -7.65
CA LYS A 152 -4.34 11.17 -6.64
C LYS A 152 -3.57 10.88 -5.36
N LYS A 153 -4.06 11.40 -4.24
CA LYS A 153 -3.42 11.15 -2.94
C LYS A 153 -3.72 9.73 -2.48
N VAL A 154 -2.68 8.91 -2.31
CA VAL A 154 -2.78 7.55 -1.79
C VAL A 154 -3.23 7.54 -0.33
N LYS A 155 -4.01 6.54 0.08
CA LYS A 155 -4.39 6.32 1.48
C LYS A 155 -3.27 5.59 2.21
N LEU A 156 -2.86 6.11 3.37
CA LEU A 156 -1.78 5.55 4.17
C LEU A 156 -2.34 4.91 5.44
N ALA A 157 -2.02 3.64 5.64
CA ALA A 157 -2.51 2.88 6.78
C ALA A 157 -1.39 2.08 7.46
N PRO A 158 -1.14 2.31 8.76
CA PRO A 158 -0.31 1.42 9.56
C PRO A 158 -1.09 0.18 9.98
N ILE A 159 -0.37 -0.94 10.16
CA ILE A 159 -0.85 -2.10 10.91
C ILE A 159 -0.35 -1.97 12.34
N VAL A 160 -1.25 -2.13 13.30
CA VAL A 160 -1.00 -2.01 14.74
C VAL A 160 -1.67 -3.16 15.48
N SER A 161 -1.07 -3.58 16.61
CA SER A 161 -1.59 -4.65 17.47
C SER A 161 -2.33 -4.14 18.71
N SER A 162 -2.24 -2.85 19.02
CA SER A 162 -2.81 -2.28 20.24
C SER A 162 -3.23 -0.83 20.06
N ALA A 163 -4.13 -0.37 20.95
CA ALA A 163 -4.49 1.05 21.05
C ALA A 163 -3.26 1.94 21.32
N LYS A 164 -2.30 1.44 22.09
CA LYS A 164 -1.05 2.16 22.38
C LYS A 164 -0.22 2.38 21.12
N SER A 165 -0.03 1.34 20.30
CA SER A 165 0.72 1.47 19.04
C SER A 165 0.00 2.39 18.05
N ALA A 166 -1.34 2.33 17.98
CA ALA A 166 -2.14 3.26 17.17
C ALA A 166 -1.95 4.72 17.62
N GLN A 167 -2.03 4.98 18.93
CA GLN A 167 -1.81 6.34 19.47
C GLN A 167 -0.39 6.85 19.19
N VAL A 168 0.61 5.99 19.34
CA VAL A 168 2.02 6.36 19.09
C VAL A 168 2.18 6.78 17.64
N ILE A 169 1.71 5.97 16.67
CA ILE A 169 1.91 6.29 15.25
C ILE A 169 1.12 7.54 14.83
N CYS A 170 -0.12 7.71 15.32
CA CYS A 170 -0.93 8.89 15.04
C CYS A 170 -0.25 10.16 15.56
N ARG A 171 0.27 10.16 16.80
CA ARG A 171 0.98 11.32 17.38
C ARG A 171 2.28 11.63 16.63
N LEU A 172 3.05 10.60 16.25
CA LEU A 172 4.29 10.77 15.50
C LEU A 172 4.03 11.40 14.13
N TRP A 173 3.04 10.92 13.41
CA TRP A 173 2.70 11.45 12.09
C TRP A 173 2.14 12.88 12.18
N ASP A 174 1.25 13.14 13.13
CA ASP A 174 0.72 14.49 13.35
C ASP A 174 1.82 15.49 13.71
N ARG A 175 2.69 15.11 14.65
CA ARG A 175 3.77 16.00 15.09
C ARG A 175 4.80 16.31 13.99
N LYS A 176 5.20 15.28 13.21
CA LYS A 176 6.27 15.40 12.21
C LYS A 176 5.77 15.84 10.85
N TYR A 177 4.59 15.35 10.42
CA TYR A 177 4.11 15.52 9.05
C TYR A 177 2.77 16.26 8.95
N LYS A 178 2.19 16.69 10.10
CA LYS A 178 0.89 17.36 10.17
C LYS A 178 -0.23 16.57 9.49
N GLN A 179 -0.17 15.26 9.61
CA GLN A 179 -1.20 14.35 9.10
C GLN A 179 -1.36 13.14 10.04
N VAL A 180 -2.48 12.46 9.93
CA VAL A 180 -2.78 11.21 10.62
C VAL A 180 -3.03 10.10 9.58
N PRO A 181 -2.97 8.81 9.96
CA PRO A 181 -3.37 7.73 9.08
C PRO A 181 -4.79 7.92 8.52
N ASP A 182 -4.99 7.58 7.23
CA ASP A 182 -6.33 7.60 6.64
C ASP A 182 -7.23 6.51 7.25
N PHE A 183 -6.65 5.39 7.62
CA PHE A 183 -7.26 4.32 8.41
C PHE A 183 -6.17 3.51 9.12
N VAL A 184 -6.57 2.61 9.98
CA VAL A 184 -5.67 1.73 10.74
C VAL A 184 -6.12 0.29 10.58
N VAL A 185 -5.19 -0.62 10.35
CA VAL A 185 -5.45 -2.05 10.40
C VAL A 185 -5.07 -2.54 11.80
N VAL A 186 -6.05 -3.07 12.52
CA VAL A 186 -5.82 -3.63 13.86
C VAL A 186 -5.60 -5.13 13.72
N GLU A 187 -4.40 -5.57 14.06
CA GLU A 187 -4.03 -6.98 14.06
C GLU A 187 -4.49 -7.63 15.37
N GLY A 188 -5.18 -8.75 15.25
CA GLY A 188 -5.56 -9.56 16.43
C GLY A 188 -4.48 -10.59 16.81
N PRO A 189 -4.53 -11.15 18.04
CA PRO A 189 -3.53 -12.11 18.53
C PRO A 189 -3.51 -13.43 17.76
N LEU A 190 -4.55 -13.74 17.03
CA LEU A 190 -4.67 -14.95 16.19
C LEU A 190 -4.35 -14.68 14.72
N ALA A 191 -3.81 -13.51 14.38
CA ALA A 191 -3.43 -13.19 13.02
C ALA A 191 -2.26 -14.08 12.56
N GLY A 192 -2.27 -14.47 11.28
CA GLY A 192 -1.17 -15.21 10.68
C GLY A 192 -0.02 -14.28 10.25
N GLY A 193 1.20 -14.80 10.25
CA GLY A 193 2.40 -14.08 9.83
C GLY A 193 3.17 -13.44 10.98
N HIS A 194 3.72 -12.24 10.75
CA HIS A 194 4.43 -11.50 11.79
C HIS A 194 3.44 -10.91 12.79
N LEU A 195 3.53 -11.33 14.04
CA LEU A 195 2.68 -10.80 15.11
C LEU A 195 3.29 -9.57 15.75
N GLY A 196 2.47 -8.55 15.98
CA GLY A 196 2.82 -7.36 16.73
C GLY A 196 2.61 -7.50 18.24
N PHE A 197 2.60 -8.73 18.77
CA PHE A 197 2.40 -9.08 20.18
C PHE A 197 3.64 -9.73 20.77
N SER A 198 3.96 -9.40 22.02
CA SER A 198 4.95 -10.13 22.79
C SER A 198 4.38 -11.47 23.29
N ARG A 199 5.26 -12.36 23.81
CA ARG A 199 4.79 -13.62 24.40
C ARG A 199 3.89 -13.41 25.61
N GLU A 200 4.19 -12.41 26.40
CA GLU A 200 3.45 -12.01 27.60
C GLU A 200 2.04 -11.54 27.21
N GLU A 201 1.93 -10.68 26.19
CA GLU A 201 0.65 -10.18 25.68
C GLU A 201 -0.23 -11.27 25.04
N LEU A 202 0.36 -12.40 24.61
CA LEU A 202 -0.39 -13.55 24.06
C LEU A 202 -0.82 -14.52 25.14
N ALA A 203 -0.30 -14.41 26.38
CA ALA A 203 -0.62 -15.30 27.51
C ALA A 203 -1.79 -14.76 28.37
N GLU A 204 -2.19 -13.53 28.17
CA GLU A 204 -3.37 -12.90 28.80
C GLU A 204 -4.63 -13.14 27.93
#